data_7469174f5975bb4a7fd7be1b366a801f
#
_entry.id   7469174f5975bb4a7fd7be1b366a801f
#
_cell.length_a   1.000
_cell.length_b   1.000
_cell.length_c   1.000
_cell.angle_alpha   90.00
_cell.angle_beta   90.00
_cell.angle_gamma   90.00
#
_symmetry.space_group_name_H-M   'P 1'
#
loop_
_entity.id
_entity.type
_entity.pdbx_description
1 polymer ?
#
loop_
_entity_poly.entity_id
_entity_poly.type
_entity_poly.pdbx_seq_one_letter_code
_entity_poly.pdbx_strand_id
1 'polypeptide(L)'
;MKAFRLFAFLAAAWPVFAHAALNVFACEPEWGALATELGGSDVKVYTATTAFQDPHRIEARPSLIAQMRRADLAVCTGAELEIGWLPVLLRQAGNAAIQPGQPGYFEAARQVALLEKPAVLDRAQGDIHAAGNPHIQTDPRNIARVAQALGARLAEINPAHAAAYQTRLANFNTRWNAAMTRWQAQAAPLKGLPIAVQHEGFPYMENWLGLKQVAVLEPKPGVAPSIGHLAEIVAQLKTTPAKVVIRAAYQDPRPSEWLGQHAGIPVVAMPFTVGGSERAKDLFGLFDDSVAQLLKVAR
;
A
#
# COMPACT_ATOMS: atom_id res chain seq x y z
N MET A 1 25.56 -52.22 -55.16
CA MET A 1 24.71 -52.28 -53.92
C MET A 1 25.16 -51.11 -53.01
N LYS A 2 24.41 -50.04 -52.95
CA LYS A 2 24.74 -48.83 -52.13
C LYS A 2 23.94 -48.93 -50.82
N ALA A 3 24.63 -49.11 -49.68
CA ALA A 3 24.03 -49.15 -48.36
C ALA A 3 23.70 -47.71 -47.88
N PHE A 4 22.41 -47.43 -47.74
CA PHE A 4 21.89 -46.17 -47.17
C PHE A 4 21.95 -46.29 -45.64
N ARG A 5 22.84 -45.51 -44.97
CA ARG A 5 22.88 -45.43 -43.52
C ARG A 5 21.85 -44.39 -43.02
N LEU A 6 20.78 -44.87 -42.40
CA LEU A 6 19.80 -44.03 -41.76
C LEU A 6 20.36 -43.56 -40.42
N PHE A 7 20.63 -42.23 -40.31
CA PHE A 7 20.95 -41.60 -39.02
C PHE A 7 19.66 -41.21 -38.34
N ALA A 8 19.30 -41.94 -37.27
CA ALA A 8 18.19 -41.57 -36.40
C ALA A 8 18.65 -40.46 -35.44
N PHE A 9 18.12 -39.25 -35.62
CA PHE A 9 18.27 -38.18 -34.64
C PHE A 9 17.35 -38.48 -33.44
N LEU A 10 17.89 -38.86 -32.30
CA LEU A 10 17.20 -38.88 -31.02
C LEU A 10 17.09 -37.41 -30.54
N ALA A 11 15.90 -36.80 -30.69
CA ALA A 11 15.59 -35.58 -30.01
C ALA A 11 15.40 -35.85 -28.51
N ALA A 12 16.40 -35.48 -27.70
CA ALA A 12 16.29 -35.52 -26.25
C ALA A 12 15.26 -34.48 -25.81
N ALA A 13 14.05 -34.90 -25.49
CA ALA A 13 13.06 -34.09 -24.82
C ALA A 13 13.53 -33.82 -23.38
N TRP A 14 14.07 -32.66 -23.11
CA TRP A 14 14.34 -32.25 -21.73
C TRP A 14 13.00 -32.02 -21.04
N PRO A 15 12.78 -32.58 -19.83
CA PRO A 15 11.57 -32.33 -19.08
C PRO A 15 11.56 -30.84 -18.70
N VAL A 16 10.58 -30.11 -19.22
CA VAL A 16 10.24 -28.77 -18.74
C VAL A 16 9.58 -28.98 -17.38
N PHE A 17 10.34 -28.83 -16.30
CA PHE A 17 9.76 -28.78 -14.97
C PHE A 17 8.89 -27.51 -14.89
N ALA A 18 7.59 -27.66 -14.97
CA ALA A 18 6.65 -26.61 -14.64
C ALA A 18 6.80 -26.34 -13.13
N HIS A 19 7.56 -25.33 -12.76
CA HIS A 19 7.57 -24.87 -11.37
C HIS A 19 6.20 -24.26 -11.06
N ALA A 20 5.62 -24.68 -9.92
CA ALA A 20 4.37 -24.13 -9.45
C ALA A 20 4.56 -22.64 -9.13
N ALA A 21 3.57 -21.81 -9.49
CA ALA A 21 3.58 -20.41 -9.16
C ALA A 21 3.61 -20.20 -7.62
N LEU A 22 4.40 -19.24 -7.15
CA LEU A 22 4.47 -18.89 -5.73
C LEU A 22 3.12 -18.38 -5.22
N ASN A 23 2.65 -18.88 -4.09
CA ASN A 23 1.49 -18.36 -3.40
C ASN A 23 1.92 -17.14 -2.56
N VAL A 24 1.48 -15.96 -2.97
CA VAL A 24 1.73 -14.71 -2.26
C VAL A 24 0.50 -14.31 -1.48
N PHE A 25 0.67 -14.11 -0.17
CA PHE A 25 -0.34 -13.51 0.69
C PHE A 25 0.02 -12.02 0.88
N ALA A 26 -0.75 -11.13 0.29
CA ALA A 26 -0.61 -9.69 0.49
C ALA A 26 -1.59 -9.21 1.57
N CYS A 27 -1.10 -8.45 2.53
CA CYS A 27 -1.95 -7.90 3.58
C CYS A 27 -2.88 -6.83 3.01
N GLU A 28 -2.36 -5.89 2.21
CA GLU A 28 -3.10 -4.77 1.64
C GLU A 28 -3.11 -4.83 0.10
N PRO A 29 -4.09 -4.17 -0.56
CA PRO A 29 -4.26 -4.20 -2.01
C PRO A 29 -3.07 -3.66 -2.81
N GLU A 30 -2.38 -2.63 -2.33
CA GLU A 30 -1.20 -2.08 -3.00
C GLU A 30 -0.06 -3.10 -3.10
N TRP A 31 0.14 -3.90 -2.07
CA TRP A 31 1.17 -4.95 -2.09
C TRP A 31 0.75 -6.13 -2.94
N GLY A 32 -0.54 -6.44 -2.96
CA GLY A 32 -1.10 -7.42 -3.88
C GLY A 32 -0.93 -7.02 -5.34
N ALA A 33 -1.20 -5.77 -5.67
CA ALA A 33 -1.00 -5.21 -7.00
C ALA A 33 0.49 -5.20 -7.40
N LEU A 34 1.39 -4.80 -6.48
CA LEU A 34 2.82 -4.80 -6.72
C LEU A 34 3.37 -6.21 -6.92
N ALA A 35 2.97 -7.17 -6.08
CA ALA A 35 3.38 -8.56 -6.22
C ALA A 35 2.90 -9.15 -7.56
N THR A 36 1.69 -8.82 -8.00
CA THR A 36 1.16 -9.23 -9.30
C THR A 36 1.95 -8.62 -10.46
N GLU A 37 2.26 -7.34 -10.40
CA GLU A 37 3.05 -6.63 -11.42
C GLU A 37 4.45 -7.23 -11.59
N LEU A 38 5.14 -7.51 -10.48
CA LEU A 38 6.50 -8.05 -10.49
C LEU A 38 6.55 -9.56 -10.73
N GLY A 39 5.55 -10.28 -10.21
CA GLY A 39 5.49 -11.73 -10.28
C GLY A 39 4.92 -12.27 -11.58
N GLY A 40 3.97 -11.54 -12.20
CA GLY A 40 3.28 -11.99 -13.43
C GLY A 40 2.61 -13.34 -13.23
N SER A 41 2.78 -14.24 -14.21
CA SER A 41 2.24 -15.62 -14.17
C SER A 41 2.95 -16.55 -13.18
N ASP A 42 4.11 -16.12 -12.65
CA ASP A 42 4.93 -16.96 -11.74
C ASP A 42 4.51 -16.80 -10.27
N VAL A 43 3.48 -16.00 -10.00
CA VAL A 43 2.88 -15.83 -8.67
C VAL A 43 1.36 -15.99 -8.72
N LYS A 44 0.80 -16.47 -7.62
CA LYS A 44 -0.64 -16.48 -7.34
C LYS A 44 -0.89 -15.62 -6.10
N VAL A 45 -1.43 -14.44 -6.30
CA VAL A 45 -1.63 -13.47 -5.24
C VAL A 45 -3.01 -13.59 -4.61
N TYR A 46 -3.06 -13.64 -3.29
CA TYR A 46 -4.27 -13.46 -2.49
C TYR A 46 -4.09 -12.20 -1.64
N THR A 47 -5.04 -11.28 -1.73
CA THR A 47 -5.06 -10.05 -0.94
C THR A 47 -6.04 -10.20 0.22
N ALA A 48 -5.58 -9.93 1.43
CA ALA A 48 -6.33 -10.18 2.66
C ALA A 48 -7.41 -9.14 2.93
N THR A 49 -7.15 -7.90 2.52
CA THR A 49 -8.03 -6.75 2.74
C THR A 49 -8.56 -6.18 1.43
N THR A 50 -9.51 -5.28 1.54
CA THR A 50 -10.02 -4.46 0.43
C THR A 50 -9.80 -2.99 0.71
N ALA A 51 -9.90 -2.14 -0.30
CA ALA A 51 -9.74 -0.71 -0.17
C ALA A 51 -10.80 0.00 0.72
N PHE A 52 -11.86 -0.72 1.10
CA PHE A 52 -12.96 -0.22 1.93
C PHE A 52 -12.94 -0.83 3.34
N GLN A 53 -11.82 -1.45 3.73
CA GLN A 53 -11.59 -1.97 5.08
C GLN A 53 -10.44 -1.22 5.75
N ASP A 54 -10.59 -0.94 7.04
CA ASP A 54 -9.53 -0.39 7.86
C ASP A 54 -8.42 -1.43 8.04
N PRO A 55 -7.19 -1.22 7.53
CA PRO A 55 -6.10 -2.20 7.62
C PRO A 55 -5.63 -2.45 9.06
N HIS A 56 -5.90 -1.55 10.00
CA HIS A 56 -5.58 -1.75 11.41
C HIS A 56 -6.49 -2.80 12.08
N ARG A 57 -7.72 -3.00 11.55
CA ARG A 57 -8.81 -3.71 12.22
C ARG A 57 -9.43 -4.79 11.35
N ILE A 58 -8.63 -5.82 11.05
CA ILE A 58 -9.09 -6.98 10.29
C ILE A 58 -9.34 -8.15 11.24
N GLU A 59 -10.40 -8.89 10.98
CA GLU A 59 -10.67 -10.14 11.71
C GLU A 59 -9.84 -11.28 11.12
N ALA A 60 -9.14 -12.04 11.98
CA ALA A 60 -8.37 -13.23 11.59
C ALA A 60 -9.32 -14.41 11.27
N ARG A 61 -10.05 -14.33 10.15
CA ARG A 61 -11.03 -15.32 9.71
C ARG A 61 -10.38 -16.65 9.28
N PRO A 62 -11.08 -17.80 9.39
CA PRO A 62 -10.58 -19.10 8.95
C PRO A 62 -10.09 -19.11 7.50
N SER A 63 -10.74 -18.34 6.60
CA SER A 63 -10.32 -18.21 5.21
C SER A 63 -8.95 -17.54 5.07
N LEU A 64 -8.65 -16.51 5.85
CA LEU A 64 -7.33 -15.86 5.88
C LEU A 64 -6.26 -16.81 6.42
N ILE A 65 -6.58 -17.54 7.50
CA ILE A 65 -5.68 -18.53 8.09
C ILE A 65 -5.32 -19.62 7.06
N ALA A 66 -6.31 -20.09 6.29
CA ALA A 66 -6.10 -21.12 5.27
C ALA A 66 -5.22 -20.62 4.10
N GLN A 67 -5.34 -19.36 3.70
CA GLN A 67 -4.49 -18.75 2.68
C GLN A 67 -3.07 -18.52 3.20
N MET A 68 -2.93 -17.96 4.40
CA MET A 68 -1.63 -17.72 5.04
C MET A 68 -0.85 -19.03 5.25
N ARG A 69 -1.54 -20.15 5.58
CA ARG A 69 -0.93 -21.48 5.74
C ARG A 69 -0.28 -21.98 4.46
N ARG A 70 -0.80 -21.60 3.28
CA ARG A 70 -0.29 -22.04 1.97
C ARG A 70 0.66 -21.04 1.33
N ALA A 71 0.86 -19.88 1.95
CA ALA A 71 1.69 -18.85 1.38
C ALA A 71 3.17 -19.25 1.38
N ASP A 72 3.85 -18.99 0.29
CA ASP A 72 5.30 -19.06 0.15
C ASP A 72 5.93 -17.70 0.51
N LEU A 73 5.17 -16.61 0.35
CA LEU A 73 5.56 -15.26 0.67
C LEU A 73 4.37 -14.50 1.27
N ALA A 74 4.56 -13.89 2.44
CA ALA A 74 3.67 -12.90 3.03
C ALA A 74 4.26 -11.50 2.80
N VAL A 75 3.48 -10.60 2.20
CA VAL A 75 3.87 -9.20 1.93
C VAL A 75 2.90 -8.29 2.67
N CYS A 76 3.37 -7.68 3.74
CA CYS A 76 2.58 -6.78 4.59
C CYS A 76 3.26 -5.41 4.69
N THR A 77 2.54 -4.40 5.11
CA THR A 77 3.10 -3.07 5.36
C THR A 77 4.13 -3.14 6.48
N GLY A 78 3.80 -3.76 7.61
CA GLY A 78 4.63 -3.71 8.80
C GLY A 78 4.50 -2.39 9.56
N ALA A 79 5.53 -2.03 10.34
CA ALA A 79 5.50 -0.85 11.20
C ALA A 79 4.23 -0.80 12.09
N GLU A 80 3.79 -1.97 12.57
CA GLU A 80 2.62 -2.17 13.44
C GLU A 80 1.26 -1.86 12.81
N LEU A 81 1.15 -1.65 11.48
CA LEU A 81 -0.15 -1.44 10.82
C LEU A 81 -1.10 -2.61 11.11
N GLU A 82 -0.61 -3.83 10.96
CA GLU A 82 -1.40 -5.06 11.10
C GLU A 82 -1.30 -5.68 12.49
N ILE A 83 -0.80 -4.95 13.50
CA ILE A 83 -0.52 -5.50 14.85
C ILE A 83 -1.75 -6.12 15.51
N GLY A 84 -2.94 -5.62 15.19
CA GLY A 84 -4.21 -6.10 15.74
C GLY A 84 -4.63 -7.50 15.25
N TRP A 85 -4.10 -7.98 14.11
CA TRP A 85 -4.58 -9.22 13.50
C TRP A 85 -3.49 -10.14 12.92
N LEU A 86 -2.44 -9.61 12.33
CA LEU A 86 -1.39 -10.40 11.65
C LEU A 86 -0.66 -11.37 12.60
N PRO A 87 -0.28 -11.01 13.84
CA PRO A 87 0.36 -11.96 14.76
C PRO A 87 -0.51 -13.16 15.11
N VAL A 88 -1.83 -12.95 15.22
CA VAL A 88 -2.79 -14.04 15.46
C VAL A 88 -2.86 -14.96 14.24
N LEU A 89 -2.94 -14.35 13.05
CA LEU A 89 -3.02 -15.07 11.78
C LEU A 89 -1.77 -15.93 11.52
N LEU A 90 -0.57 -15.37 11.70
CA LEU A 90 0.70 -16.08 11.55
C LEU A 90 0.80 -17.29 12.49
N ARG A 91 0.44 -17.09 13.77
CA ARG A 91 0.44 -18.16 14.77
C ARG A 91 -0.54 -19.27 14.43
N GLN A 92 -1.77 -18.94 14.04
CA GLN A 92 -2.80 -19.93 13.71
C GLN A 92 -2.54 -20.63 12.36
N ALA A 93 -1.90 -19.97 11.42
CA ALA A 93 -1.48 -20.56 10.17
C ALA A 93 -0.40 -21.66 10.37
N GLY A 94 0.51 -21.47 11.35
CA GLY A 94 1.56 -22.42 11.67
C GLY A 94 2.56 -22.66 10.53
N ASN A 95 2.68 -21.71 9.59
CA ASN A 95 3.58 -21.82 8.46
C ASN A 95 4.95 -21.25 8.84
N ALA A 96 5.95 -22.12 8.98
CA ALA A 96 7.29 -21.72 9.41
C ALA A 96 8.04 -20.87 8.39
N ALA A 97 7.71 -20.99 7.08
CA ALA A 97 8.41 -20.28 6.01
C ALA A 97 8.16 -18.77 6.01
N ILE A 98 7.01 -18.33 6.56
CA ILE A 98 6.56 -16.94 6.53
C ILE A 98 6.51 -16.29 7.92
N GLN A 99 7.24 -16.83 8.89
CA GLN A 99 7.35 -16.21 10.21
C GLN A 99 8.30 -14.99 10.15
N PRO A 100 8.14 -13.99 11.05
CA PRO A 100 9.08 -12.87 11.15
C PRO A 100 10.53 -13.32 11.19
N GLY A 101 11.38 -12.73 10.35
CA GLY A 101 12.79 -13.10 10.19
C GLY A 101 13.07 -14.17 9.13
N GLN A 102 12.05 -14.82 8.58
CA GLN A 102 12.21 -15.78 7.49
C GLN A 102 12.18 -15.08 6.11
N PRO A 103 12.82 -15.66 5.08
CA PRO A 103 12.78 -15.09 3.72
C PRO A 103 11.36 -14.93 3.16
N GLY A 104 10.43 -15.80 3.52
CA GLY A 104 9.01 -15.72 3.13
C GLY A 104 8.19 -14.64 3.87
N TYR A 105 8.79 -13.88 4.78
CA TYR A 105 8.13 -12.76 5.46
C TYR A 105 8.73 -11.43 5.00
N PHE A 106 7.92 -10.59 4.36
CA PHE A 106 8.36 -9.32 3.80
C PHE A 106 7.54 -8.16 4.37
N GLU A 107 8.23 -7.19 4.97
CA GLU A 107 7.65 -5.93 5.47
C GLU A 107 8.07 -4.77 4.58
N ALA A 108 7.09 -4.12 3.94
CA ALA A 108 7.31 -3.00 3.04
C ALA A 108 7.92 -1.79 3.76
N ALA A 109 7.46 -1.51 4.98
CA ALA A 109 7.93 -0.38 5.79
C ALA A 109 9.43 -0.45 6.14
N ARG A 110 10.03 -1.64 6.15
CA ARG A 110 11.48 -1.79 6.35
C ARG A 110 12.32 -1.29 5.17
N GLN A 111 11.71 -1.06 4.02
CA GLN A 111 12.38 -0.64 2.79
C GLN A 111 12.45 0.88 2.64
N VAL A 112 11.84 1.62 3.57
CA VAL A 112 11.68 3.08 3.47
C VAL A 112 12.05 3.77 4.80
N ALA A 113 12.36 5.06 4.72
CA ALA A 113 12.48 5.89 5.91
C ALA A 113 11.08 6.25 6.43
N LEU A 114 10.78 5.85 7.66
CA LEU A 114 9.49 6.14 8.26
C LEU A 114 9.44 7.58 8.80
N LEU A 115 8.35 8.26 8.51
CA LEU A 115 8.00 9.58 9.03
C LEU A 115 7.28 9.46 10.39
N GLU A 116 7.16 10.57 11.09
CA GLU A 116 6.36 10.71 12.32
C GLU A 116 6.70 9.66 13.39
N LYS A 117 7.97 9.39 13.58
CA LYS A 117 8.41 8.52 14.66
C LYS A 117 8.12 9.18 16.00
N PRO A 118 7.29 8.57 16.87
CA PRO A 118 6.91 9.18 18.14
C PRO A 118 8.11 9.31 19.08
N ALA A 119 8.24 10.45 19.75
CA ALA A 119 9.29 10.67 20.75
C ALA A 119 9.03 9.85 22.04
N VAL A 120 7.77 9.60 22.37
CA VAL A 120 7.33 8.82 23.52
C VAL A 120 6.24 7.86 23.09
N LEU A 121 6.36 6.60 23.50
CA LEU A 121 5.36 5.57 23.27
C LEU A 121 4.36 5.56 24.43
N ASP A 122 3.20 6.12 24.21
CA ASP A 122 2.10 6.08 25.16
C ASP A 122 0.82 5.54 24.45
N ARG A 123 0.44 4.31 24.77
CA ARG A 123 -0.75 3.67 24.21
C ARG A 123 -2.07 4.40 24.54
N ALA A 124 -2.07 5.30 25.53
CA ALA A 124 -3.20 6.18 25.80
C ALA A 124 -3.41 7.23 24.68
N GLN A 125 -2.47 7.35 23.76
CA GLN A 125 -2.54 8.27 22.62
C GLN A 125 -3.25 7.65 21.37
N GLY A 126 -3.82 6.46 21.46
CA GLY A 126 -4.52 5.80 20.35
C GLY A 126 -3.63 4.83 19.55
N ASP A 127 -3.91 4.68 18.28
CA ASP A 127 -3.20 3.77 17.35
C ASP A 127 -1.83 4.36 16.95
N ILE A 128 -0.92 4.50 17.94
CA ILE A 128 0.44 4.99 17.74
C ILE A 128 1.34 3.85 17.29
N HIS A 129 2.11 4.09 16.24
CA HIS A 129 3.06 3.16 15.67
C HIS A 129 4.49 3.49 16.14
N ALA A 130 5.11 2.59 16.89
CA ALA A 130 6.43 2.80 17.52
C ALA A 130 7.55 3.09 16.51
N ALA A 131 7.49 2.46 15.34
CA ALA A 131 8.51 2.62 14.29
C ALA A 131 8.34 3.90 13.47
N GLY A 132 7.18 4.55 13.52
CA GLY A 132 6.75 5.67 12.70
C GLY A 132 5.50 5.34 11.89
N ASN A 133 4.97 6.33 11.17
CA ASN A 133 3.71 6.20 10.42
C ASN A 133 3.80 5.10 9.35
N PRO A 134 2.87 4.12 9.34
CA PRO A 134 2.92 2.97 8.43
C PRO A 134 2.36 3.24 7.03
N HIS A 135 1.66 4.36 6.78
CA HIS A 135 0.93 4.62 5.55
C HIS A 135 1.83 5.02 4.36
N ILE A 136 2.91 4.27 4.20
CA ILE A 136 4.01 4.51 3.24
C ILE A 136 3.57 4.46 1.79
N GLN A 137 2.48 3.76 1.48
CA GLN A 137 1.95 3.54 0.14
C GLN A 137 1.41 4.81 -0.52
N THR A 138 1.22 5.87 0.23
CA THR A 138 0.70 7.15 -0.29
C THR A 138 1.75 8.00 -1.00
N ASP A 139 3.00 7.53 -1.06
CA ASP A 139 4.11 8.15 -1.80
C ASP A 139 4.66 7.20 -2.87
N PRO A 140 4.63 7.57 -4.17
CA PRO A 140 5.12 6.71 -5.25
C PRO A 140 6.62 6.42 -5.17
N ARG A 141 7.39 7.26 -4.49
CA ARG A 141 8.83 7.06 -4.26
C ARG A 141 9.06 5.87 -3.33
N ASN A 142 8.17 5.64 -2.37
CA ASN A 142 8.20 4.49 -1.48
C ASN A 142 7.82 3.21 -2.21
N ILE A 143 6.80 3.25 -3.06
CA ILE A 143 6.43 2.11 -3.92
C ILE A 143 7.63 1.67 -4.77
N ALA A 144 8.39 2.61 -5.36
CA ALA A 144 9.59 2.30 -6.13
C ALA A 144 10.65 1.54 -5.29
N ARG A 145 10.89 1.99 -4.04
CA ARG A 145 11.83 1.33 -3.13
C ARG A 145 11.38 -0.07 -2.73
N VAL A 146 10.10 -0.21 -2.39
CA VAL A 146 9.50 -1.51 -2.04
C VAL A 146 9.55 -2.45 -3.25
N ALA A 147 9.30 -1.96 -4.48
CA ALA A 147 9.38 -2.75 -5.70
C ALA A 147 10.77 -3.35 -5.92
N GLN A 148 11.83 -2.58 -5.68
CA GLN A 148 13.21 -3.07 -5.77
C GLN A 148 13.45 -4.23 -4.79
N ALA A 149 13.07 -4.05 -3.53
CA ALA A 149 13.27 -5.06 -2.50
C ALA A 149 12.40 -6.29 -2.71
N LEU A 150 11.13 -6.10 -3.10
CA LEU A 150 10.20 -7.22 -3.36
C LEU A 150 10.62 -8.02 -4.60
N GLY A 151 11.09 -7.36 -5.67
CA GLY A 151 11.63 -8.03 -6.85
C GLY A 151 12.85 -8.89 -6.53
N ALA A 152 13.76 -8.40 -5.68
CA ALA A 152 14.90 -9.18 -5.18
C ALA A 152 14.43 -10.37 -4.31
N ARG A 153 13.44 -10.17 -3.45
CA ARG A 153 12.87 -11.23 -2.61
C ARG A 153 12.20 -12.33 -3.45
N LEU A 154 11.45 -11.98 -4.48
CA LEU A 154 10.86 -12.96 -5.40
C LEU A 154 11.95 -13.81 -6.08
N ALA A 155 13.04 -13.18 -6.52
CA ALA A 155 14.17 -13.88 -7.12
C ALA A 155 14.91 -14.78 -6.11
N GLU A 156 15.02 -14.38 -4.85
CA GLU A 156 15.63 -15.15 -3.77
C GLU A 156 14.85 -16.44 -3.47
N ILE A 157 13.51 -16.33 -3.30
CA ILE A 157 12.68 -17.50 -2.93
C ILE A 157 12.30 -18.39 -4.11
N ASN A 158 12.39 -17.87 -5.35
CA ASN A 158 12.14 -18.63 -6.57
C ASN A 158 13.22 -18.36 -7.61
N PRO A 159 14.45 -18.87 -7.40
CA PRO A 159 15.61 -18.59 -8.25
C PRO A 159 15.46 -19.10 -9.69
N ALA A 160 14.62 -20.09 -9.94
CA ALA A 160 14.34 -20.58 -11.28
C ALA A 160 13.68 -19.53 -12.19
N HIS A 161 12.95 -18.58 -11.60
CA HIS A 161 12.28 -17.47 -12.29
C HIS A 161 12.95 -16.09 -12.08
N ALA A 162 14.15 -16.05 -11.47
CA ALA A 162 14.83 -14.81 -11.11
C ALA A 162 14.99 -13.83 -12.28
N ALA A 163 15.38 -14.33 -13.46
CA ALA A 163 15.53 -13.50 -14.66
C ALA A 163 14.20 -12.88 -15.11
N ALA A 164 13.10 -13.60 -14.99
CA ALA A 164 11.77 -13.09 -15.32
C ALA A 164 11.34 -11.98 -14.36
N TYR A 165 11.55 -12.15 -13.04
CA TYR A 165 11.28 -11.13 -12.04
C TYR A 165 12.13 -9.88 -12.25
N GLN A 166 13.42 -10.02 -12.55
CA GLN A 166 14.30 -8.90 -12.87
C GLN A 166 13.84 -8.12 -14.11
N THR A 167 13.42 -8.82 -15.15
CA THR A 167 12.89 -8.19 -16.37
C THR A 167 11.62 -7.40 -16.09
N ARG A 168 10.66 -7.98 -15.34
CA ARG A 168 9.41 -7.29 -14.97
C ARG A 168 9.69 -6.09 -14.07
N LEU A 169 10.59 -6.22 -13.11
CA LEU A 169 11.02 -5.10 -12.26
C LEU A 169 11.62 -3.96 -13.08
N ALA A 170 12.51 -4.25 -14.04
CA ALA A 170 13.09 -3.25 -14.91
C ALA A 170 12.03 -2.53 -15.76
N ASN A 171 11.07 -3.28 -16.32
CA ASN A 171 9.94 -2.73 -17.06
C ASN A 171 9.01 -1.88 -16.16
N PHE A 172 8.71 -2.35 -14.96
CA PHE A 172 7.95 -1.57 -13.98
C PHE A 172 8.65 -0.26 -13.67
N ASN A 173 9.93 -0.29 -13.32
CA ASN A 173 10.72 0.90 -12.98
C ASN A 173 10.75 1.93 -14.10
N THR A 174 10.88 1.50 -15.34
CA THR A 174 10.86 2.41 -16.50
C THR A 174 9.55 3.16 -16.59
N ARG A 175 8.42 2.44 -16.53
CA ARG A 175 7.07 3.03 -16.56
C ARG A 175 6.80 3.88 -15.32
N TRP A 176 7.22 3.39 -14.13
CA TRP A 176 6.98 4.06 -12.85
C TRP A 176 7.73 5.40 -12.76
N ASN A 177 8.99 5.44 -13.17
CA ASN A 177 9.79 6.67 -13.21
C ASN A 177 9.19 7.71 -14.16
N ALA A 178 8.72 7.29 -15.34
CA ALA A 178 8.02 8.17 -16.26
C ALA A 178 6.71 8.71 -15.65
N ALA A 179 5.96 7.86 -14.94
CA ALA A 179 4.74 8.25 -14.25
C ALA A 179 5.03 9.21 -13.09
N MET A 180 6.04 8.94 -12.26
CA MET A 180 6.46 9.84 -11.17
C MET A 180 6.82 11.24 -11.68
N THR A 181 7.57 11.33 -12.80
CA THR A 181 7.90 12.61 -13.42
C THR A 181 6.64 13.36 -13.86
N ARG A 182 5.69 12.65 -14.47
CA ARG A 182 4.40 13.21 -14.88
C ARG A 182 3.59 13.71 -13.69
N TRP A 183 3.44 12.88 -12.65
CA TRP A 183 2.69 13.26 -11.44
C TRP A 183 3.31 14.47 -10.74
N GLN A 184 4.64 14.51 -10.63
CA GLN A 184 5.35 15.65 -10.03
C GLN A 184 5.09 16.95 -10.81
N ALA A 185 5.10 16.90 -12.13
CA ALA A 185 4.80 18.06 -12.98
C ALA A 185 3.32 18.50 -12.84
N GLN A 186 2.40 17.54 -12.87
CA GLN A 186 0.96 17.82 -12.74
C GLN A 186 0.61 18.37 -11.36
N ALA A 187 1.25 17.87 -10.31
CA ALA A 187 0.98 18.24 -8.92
C ALA A 187 1.66 19.56 -8.50
N ALA A 188 2.45 20.22 -9.35
CA ALA A 188 3.13 21.46 -9.00
C ALA A 188 2.19 22.55 -8.39
N PRO A 189 0.94 22.72 -8.84
CA PRO A 189 0.00 23.68 -8.24
C PRO A 189 -0.47 23.32 -6.82
N LEU A 190 -0.25 22.07 -6.38
CA LEU A 190 -0.67 21.59 -5.06
C LEU A 190 0.30 21.99 -3.94
N LYS A 191 1.48 22.47 -4.29
CA LYS A 191 2.50 22.84 -3.30
C LYS A 191 1.99 23.93 -2.37
N GLY A 192 2.01 23.63 -1.06
CA GLY A 192 1.51 24.55 -0.01
C GLY A 192 0.00 24.52 0.17
N LEU A 193 -0.75 23.67 -0.56
CA LEU A 193 -2.20 23.54 -0.40
C LEU A 193 -2.53 23.16 1.05
N PRO A 194 -3.28 24.00 1.79
CA PRO A 194 -3.65 23.67 3.16
C PRO A 194 -4.81 22.67 3.16
N ILE A 195 -4.63 21.57 3.88
CA ILE A 195 -5.59 20.46 3.98
C ILE A 195 -5.95 20.18 5.43
N ALA A 196 -7.18 19.72 5.66
CA ALA A 196 -7.56 19.01 6.88
C ALA A 196 -7.67 17.52 6.54
N VAL A 197 -7.21 16.65 7.44
CA VAL A 197 -7.26 15.20 7.27
C VAL A 197 -8.13 14.56 8.32
N GLN A 198 -8.89 13.52 7.98
CA GLN A 198 -9.70 12.81 8.97
C GLN A 198 -8.83 12.01 9.93
N HIS A 199 -7.86 11.28 9.40
CA HIS A 199 -6.85 10.49 10.11
C HIS A 199 -5.45 10.87 9.58
N GLU A 200 -4.42 10.73 10.38
CA GLU A 200 -3.01 10.97 10.00
C GLU A 200 -2.47 9.86 9.06
N GLY A 201 -3.21 9.60 7.98
CA GLY A 201 -2.88 8.58 6.99
C GLY A 201 -2.10 9.08 5.77
N PHE A 202 -1.85 10.40 5.66
CA PHE A 202 -1.31 10.99 4.43
C PHE A 202 0.06 11.69 4.55
N PRO A 203 0.88 11.50 5.60
CA PRO A 203 2.10 12.29 5.77
C PRO A 203 3.11 12.09 4.64
N TYR A 204 3.14 10.91 4.02
CA TYR A 204 4.03 10.66 2.88
C TYR A 204 3.55 11.37 1.61
N MET A 205 2.23 11.41 1.36
CA MET A 205 1.64 12.18 0.26
C MET A 205 1.85 13.69 0.48
N GLU A 206 1.69 14.15 1.70
CA GLU A 206 1.96 15.54 2.09
C GLU A 206 3.42 15.91 1.83
N ASN A 207 4.34 15.06 2.25
CA ASN A 207 5.77 15.24 1.99
C ASN A 207 6.11 15.22 0.48
N TRP A 208 5.48 14.30 -0.28
CA TRP A 208 5.72 14.18 -1.71
C TRP A 208 5.19 15.37 -2.50
N LEU A 209 3.96 15.81 -2.21
CA LEU A 209 3.27 16.87 -2.95
C LEU A 209 3.51 18.27 -2.37
N GLY A 210 4.11 18.36 -1.18
CA GLY A 210 4.30 19.61 -0.45
C GLY A 210 2.99 20.19 0.08
N LEU A 211 2.01 19.35 0.44
CA LEU A 211 0.76 19.78 1.07
C LEU A 211 1.03 20.29 2.49
N LYS A 212 0.13 21.09 3.02
CA LYS A 212 0.23 21.61 4.38
C LYS A 212 -0.96 21.16 5.22
N GLN A 213 -0.77 20.15 6.06
CA GLN A 213 -1.78 19.75 7.03
C GLN A 213 -1.98 20.88 8.07
N VAL A 214 -3.21 21.33 8.22
CA VAL A 214 -3.59 22.40 9.15
C VAL A 214 -4.54 21.93 10.23
N ALA A 215 -5.21 20.79 10.06
CA ALA A 215 -6.07 20.18 11.06
C ALA A 215 -6.15 18.65 10.86
N VAL A 216 -6.36 17.92 11.95
CA VAL A 216 -6.70 16.50 11.99
C VAL A 216 -8.05 16.37 12.70
N LEU A 217 -8.99 15.60 12.12
CA LEU A 217 -10.32 15.45 12.68
C LEU A 217 -10.34 14.50 13.89
N GLU A 218 -9.53 13.45 13.86
CA GLU A 218 -9.40 12.56 15.00
C GLU A 218 -8.64 13.24 16.13
N PRO A 219 -9.18 13.26 17.38
CA PRO A 219 -8.49 13.84 18.53
C PRO A 219 -7.26 13.03 18.94
N LYS A 220 -7.22 11.76 18.56
CA LYS A 220 -6.11 10.80 18.67
C LYS A 220 -6.25 9.80 17.54
N PRO A 221 -5.14 9.23 17.00
CA PRO A 221 -5.21 8.22 15.95
C PRO A 221 -6.19 7.07 16.29
N GLY A 222 -7.11 6.78 15.37
CA GLY A 222 -8.11 5.72 15.52
C GLY A 222 -9.28 6.04 16.47
N VAL A 223 -9.37 7.28 16.99
CA VAL A 223 -10.47 7.72 17.87
C VAL A 223 -11.42 8.63 17.09
N ALA A 224 -12.67 8.19 16.94
CA ALA A 224 -13.69 8.98 16.24
C ALA A 224 -13.90 10.35 16.91
N PRO A 225 -13.93 11.45 16.14
CA PRO A 225 -14.14 12.79 16.69
C PRO A 225 -15.57 12.98 17.24
N SER A 226 -15.68 13.68 18.36
CA SER A 226 -16.96 14.17 18.84
C SER A 226 -17.40 15.43 18.07
N ILE A 227 -18.70 15.74 18.10
CA ILE A 227 -19.22 16.99 17.51
C ILE A 227 -18.60 18.23 18.15
N GLY A 228 -18.35 18.19 19.49
CA GLY A 228 -17.67 19.28 20.18
C GLY A 228 -16.27 19.53 19.63
N HIS A 229 -15.48 18.48 19.45
CA HIS A 229 -14.14 18.56 18.87
C HIS A 229 -14.18 19.06 17.40
N LEU A 230 -15.12 18.59 16.59
CA LEU A 230 -15.29 19.09 15.23
C LEU A 230 -15.65 20.59 15.20
N ALA A 231 -16.46 21.07 16.17
CA ALA A 231 -16.77 22.50 16.29
C ALA A 231 -15.53 23.34 16.67
N GLU A 232 -14.63 22.82 17.50
CA GLU A 232 -13.33 23.44 17.78
C GLU A 232 -12.48 23.54 16.51
N ILE A 233 -12.44 22.50 15.67
CA ILE A 233 -11.73 22.52 14.38
C ILE A 233 -12.37 23.58 13.44
N VAL A 234 -13.69 23.70 13.36
CA VAL A 234 -14.35 24.76 12.58
C VAL A 234 -13.90 26.15 13.05
N ALA A 235 -13.78 26.36 14.37
CA ALA A 235 -13.25 27.61 14.91
C ALA A 235 -11.78 27.84 14.55
N GLN A 236 -10.94 26.82 14.63
CA GLN A 236 -9.53 26.84 14.19
C GLN A 236 -9.39 27.20 12.69
N LEU A 237 -10.22 26.62 11.82
CA LEU A 237 -10.18 26.86 10.39
C LEU A 237 -10.56 28.29 9.99
N LYS A 238 -11.17 29.08 10.86
CA LYS A 238 -11.40 30.52 10.63
C LYS A 238 -10.10 31.32 10.67
N THR A 239 -9.11 30.87 11.43
CA THR A 239 -7.80 31.55 11.57
C THR A 239 -6.72 30.87 10.74
N THR A 240 -6.84 29.55 10.53
CA THR A 240 -5.89 28.74 9.75
C THR A 240 -6.68 27.92 8.73
N PRO A 241 -7.12 28.52 7.62
CA PRO A 241 -8.07 27.90 6.70
C PRO A 241 -7.47 26.70 5.97
N ALA A 242 -8.23 25.62 5.87
CA ALA A 242 -8.01 24.53 4.91
C ALA A 242 -8.77 24.80 3.61
N LYS A 243 -8.29 24.28 2.50
CA LYS A 243 -8.96 24.30 1.20
C LYS A 243 -9.82 23.08 0.94
N VAL A 244 -9.54 21.99 1.63
CA VAL A 244 -10.20 20.70 1.46
C VAL A 244 -10.07 19.86 2.73
N VAL A 245 -11.09 19.03 2.99
CA VAL A 245 -10.99 17.92 3.93
C VAL A 245 -10.72 16.65 3.13
N ILE A 246 -9.68 15.89 3.47
CA ILE A 246 -9.40 14.59 2.88
C ILE A 246 -9.62 13.46 3.88
N ARG A 247 -10.17 12.36 3.41
CA ARG A 247 -10.31 11.11 4.15
C ARG A 247 -9.95 9.92 3.27
N ALA A 248 -9.56 8.81 3.86
CA ALA A 248 -9.41 7.56 3.13
C ALA A 248 -10.79 7.00 2.73
N ALA A 249 -10.85 6.24 1.63
CA ALA A 249 -12.10 5.69 1.10
C ALA A 249 -12.81 4.75 2.10
N TYR A 250 -12.09 4.09 2.99
CA TYR A 250 -12.65 3.18 4.00
C TYR A 250 -13.23 3.88 5.23
N GLN A 251 -12.88 5.15 5.46
CA GLN A 251 -13.29 5.89 6.65
C GLN A 251 -14.75 6.30 6.61
N ASP A 252 -15.40 6.36 7.78
CA ASP A 252 -16.76 6.90 7.94
C ASP A 252 -16.82 8.33 7.38
N PRO A 253 -17.70 8.63 6.43
CA PRO A 253 -17.80 9.94 5.82
C PRO A 253 -18.35 11.02 6.76
N ARG A 254 -19.14 10.65 7.76
CA ARG A 254 -19.92 11.59 8.60
C ARG A 254 -19.06 12.70 9.24
N PRO A 255 -17.90 12.43 9.86
CA PRO A 255 -17.11 13.50 10.46
C PRO A 255 -16.58 14.51 9.44
N SER A 256 -16.02 14.01 8.32
CA SER A 256 -15.47 14.86 7.27
C SER A 256 -16.57 15.67 6.55
N GLU A 257 -17.73 15.06 6.27
CA GLU A 257 -18.87 15.73 5.66
C GLU A 257 -19.45 16.80 6.58
N TRP A 258 -19.58 16.51 7.88
CA TRP A 258 -20.01 17.48 8.87
C TRP A 258 -19.06 18.68 8.92
N LEU A 259 -17.75 18.44 8.99
CA LEU A 259 -16.76 19.51 9.00
C LEU A 259 -16.81 20.32 7.70
N GLY A 260 -16.83 19.65 6.54
CA GLY A 260 -16.89 20.30 5.24
C GLY A 260 -18.10 21.23 5.10
N GLN A 261 -19.27 20.78 5.57
CA GLN A 261 -20.51 21.57 5.57
C GLN A 261 -20.39 22.80 6.48
N HIS A 262 -19.86 22.66 7.69
CA HIS A 262 -19.81 23.76 8.67
C HIS A 262 -18.65 24.73 8.42
N ALA A 263 -17.56 24.27 7.81
CA ALA A 263 -16.43 25.11 7.41
C ALA A 263 -16.57 25.67 5.97
N GLY A 264 -17.56 25.22 5.19
CA GLY A 264 -17.76 25.65 3.80
C GLY A 264 -16.65 25.21 2.85
N ILE A 265 -16.03 24.03 3.09
CA ILE A 265 -14.92 23.50 2.29
C ILE A 265 -15.27 22.12 1.71
N PRO A 266 -14.77 21.77 0.51
CA PRO A 266 -15.05 20.49 -0.11
C PRO A 266 -14.43 19.32 0.68
N VAL A 267 -15.06 18.14 0.54
CA VAL A 267 -14.56 16.88 1.09
C VAL A 267 -14.16 15.96 -0.05
N VAL A 268 -12.99 15.34 0.05
CA VAL A 268 -12.49 14.37 -0.93
C VAL A 268 -12.23 13.03 -0.24
N ALA A 269 -12.90 11.98 -0.74
CA ALA A 269 -12.57 10.60 -0.40
C ALA A 269 -11.42 10.14 -1.30
N MET A 270 -10.22 10.10 -0.74
CA MET A 270 -9.02 9.67 -1.45
C MET A 270 -9.01 8.14 -1.62
N PRO A 271 -8.51 7.60 -2.74
CA PRO A 271 -8.49 6.16 -2.97
C PRO A 271 -7.58 5.37 -2.00
N PHE A 272 -6.70 5.97 -1.27
CA PHE A 272 -5.80 5.46 -0.23
C PHE A 272 -4.99 4.20 -0.61
N THR A 273 -5.61 3.23 -1.30
CA THR A 273 -5.00 2.03 -1.87
C THR A 273 -5.67 1.64 -3.19
N VAL A 274 -5.14 0.63 -3.86
CA VAL A 274 -5.71 0.07 -5.10
C VAL A 274 -7.12 -0.46 -4.84
N GLY A 275 -8.06 -0.08 -5.70
CA GLY A 275 -9.48 -0.39 -5.57
C GLY A 275 -10.28 0.66 -4.76
N GLY A 276 -9.65 1.69 -4.20
CA GLY A 276 -10.31 2.73 -3.40
C GLY A 276 -11.16 3.72 -4.19
N SER A 277 -11.10 3.68 -5.52
CA SER A 277 -11.99 4.36 -6.44
C SER A 277 -12.10 3.58 -7.75
N GLU A 278 -13.07 3.93 -8.60
CA GLU A 278 -13.22 3.32 -9.93
C GLU A 278 -12.00 3.54 -10.84
N ARG A 279 -11.19 4.55 -10.59
CA ARG A 279 -9.99 4.89 -11.35
C ARG A 279 -8.72 4.26 -10.77
N ALA A 280 -8.68 3.99 -9.48
CA ALA A 280 -7.55 3.39 -8.78
C ALA A 280 -7.52 1.85 -8.95
N LYS A 281 -7.59 1.35 -10.18
CA LYS A 281 -7.66 -0.10 -10.48
C LYS A 281 -6.34 -0.83 -10.33
N ASP A 282 -5.24 -0.08 -10.37
CA ASP A 282 -3.86 -0.52 -10.20
C ASP A 282 -3.04 0.56 -9.52
N LEU A 283 -1.75 0.33 -9.32
CA LEU A 283 -0.86 1.29 -8.69
C LEU A 283 -0.74 2.61 -9.47
N PHE A 284 -0.75 2.57 -10.81
CA PHE A 284 -0.68 3.80 -11.62
C PHE A 284 -1.97 4.60 -11.50
N GLY A 285 -3.11 3.93 -11.61
CA GLY A 285 -4.42 4.54 -11.44
C GLY A 285 -4.64 5.12 -10.05
N LEU A 286 -4.06 4.52 -9.00
CA LEU A 286 -4.09 5.03 -7.64
C LEU A 286 -3.51 6.45 -7.56
N PHE A 287 -2.32 6.68 -8.12
CA PHE A 287 -1.67 7.98 -8.09
C PHE A 287 -2.23 8.95 -9.12
N ASP A 288 -2.61 8.47 -10.31
CA ASP A 288 -3.30 9.30 -11.31
C ASP A 288 -4.59 9.90 -10.74
N ASP A 289 -5.39 9.09 -10.03
CA ASP A 289 -6.65 9.56 -9.43
C ASP A 289 -6.40 10.45 -8.21
N SER A 290 -5.44 10.10 -7.35
CA SER A 290 -5.08 10.92 -6.18
C SER A 290 -4.68 12.34 -6.57
N VAL A 291 -3.79 12.49 -7.55
CA VAL A 291 -3.38 13.80 -8.06
C VAL A 291 -4.55 14.53 -8.72
N ALA A 292 -5.34 13.83 -9.54
CA ALA A 292 -6.48 14.43 -10.23
C ALA A 292 -7.56 14.94 -9.27
N GLN A 293 -7.86 14.21 -8.19
CA GLN A 293 -8.84 14.63 -7.18
C GLN A 293 -8.38 15.89 -6.43
N LEU A 294 -7.11 15.95 -6.01
CA LEU A 294 -6.56 17.13 -5.34
C LEU A 294 -6.53 18.35 -6.26
N LEU A 295 -6.20 18.18 -7.54
CA LEU A 295 -6.19 19.27 -8.51
C LEU A 295 -7.58 19.88 -8.78
N LYS A 296 -8.66 19.11 -8.61
CA LYS A 296 -10.04 19.63 -8.75
C LYS A 296 -10.40 20.63 -7.65
N VAL A 297 -9.86 20.44 -6.45
CA VAL A 297 -10.19 21.26 -5.27
C VAL A 297 -9.16 22.35 -4.99
N ALA A 298 -8.00 22.30 -5.65
CA ALA A 298 -6.97 23.34 -5.56
C ALA A 298 -7.26 24.57 -6.44
N ARG A 299 -8.25 24.48 -7.32
CA ARG A 299 -8.73 25.59 -8.18
C ARG A 299 -9.70 26.47 -7.39
#